data_adcd05265ca91fe754636ef9e00d4acc
#
_entry.id   adcd05265ca91fe754636ef9e00d4acc
#
_cell.length_a   1.000
_cell.length_b   1.000
_cell.length_c   1.000
_cell.angle_alpha   90.00
_cell.angle_beta   90.00
_cell.angle_gamma   90.00
#
_symmetry.space_group_name_H-M   'P 1'
#
loop_
_entity.id
_entity.type
_entity.pdbx_description
1 polymer ?
#
loop_
_entity_poly.entity_id
_entity_poly.type
_entity_poly.pdbx_seq_one_letter_code
_entity_poly.pdbx_strand_id
1 'polypeptide(L)'
;MAYIILGNTIMLLSAIPDTVLPFYGIKSYPSSVYGVTVSILMTVFFSIRYDTFGISKLTVSDYLFNQIDYGVMVYDYQRTHILHNTNAEVLFGADVEQPFEELVACGGKKEEFAEQLYQGKLEHCKVKCLQGNQILSVTSSMVCDEYGEMQNTIVTLVDITYEEEL
;
A
#
# COMPACT_ATOMS: atom_id res chain seq x y z
N MET A 1 -18.67 7.91 4.69
CA MET A 1 -19.70 8.02 5.78
C MET A 1 -20.57 9.27 5.62
N ALA A 2 -20.01 10.48 5.51
CA ALA A 2 -20.79 11.73 5.45
C ALA A 2 -21.84 11.78 4.33
N TYR A 3 -21.57 11.28 3.13
CA TYR A 3 -22.50 11.28 2.00
C TYR A 3 -23.68 10.32 2.17
N ILE A 4 -23.54 9.21 2.92
CA ILE A 4 -24.63 8.31 3.26
C ILE A 4 -25.60 9.03 4.20
N ILE A 5 -25.08 9.75 5.18
CA ILE A 5 -25.87 10.56 6.10
C ILE A 5 -26.60 11.67 5.32
N LEU A 6 -25.92 12.35 4.40
CA LEU A 6 -26.51 13.40 3.56
C LEU A 6 -27.64 12.85 2.69
N GLY A 7 -27.43 11.70 2.02
CA GLY A 7 -28.46 11.05 1.22
C GLY A 7 -29.72 10.69 2.01
N ASN A 8 -29.52 10.08 3.20
CA ASN A 8 -30.61 9.74 4.10
C ASN A 8 -31.36 11.00 4.62
N THR A 9 -30.64 12.09 4.89
CA THR A 9 -31.24 13.35 5.32
C THR A 9 -32.12 13.95 4.21
N ILE A 10 -31.65 13.93 2.96
CA ILE A 10 -32.46 14.41 1.80
C ILE A 10 -33.73 13.57 1.65
N MET A 11 -33.62 12.23 1.78
CA MET A 11 -34.75 11.32 1.72
C MET A 11 -35.77 11.64 2.80
N LEU A 12 -35.34 11.83 4.06
CA LEU A 12 -36.25 12.17 5.18
C LEU A 12 -36.92 13.53 4.99
N LEU A 13 -36.18 14.55 4.57
CA LEU A 13 -36.71 15.89 4.33
C LEU A 13 -37.76 15.90 3.20
N SER A 14 -37.56 15.11 2.15
CA SER A 14 -38.49 15.01 1.03
C SER A 14 -39.78 14.30 1.40
N ALA A 15 -39.79 13.48 2.46
CA ALA A 15 -41.01 12.81 2.93
C ALA A 15 -41.94 13.72 3.77
N ILE A 16 -41.41 14.82 4.32
CA ILE A 16 -42.19 15.76 5.17
C ILE A 16 -43.40 16.35 4.42
N PRO A 17 -43.27 16.89 3.20
CA PRO A 17 -44.46 17.40 2.48
C PRO A 17 -45.53 16.35 2.24
N ASP A 18 -45.14 15.12 1.92
CA ASP A 18 -46.10 14.04 1.63
C ASP A 18 -46.88 13.61 2.86
N THR A 19 -46.31 13.77 4.05
CA THR A 19 -47.01 13.43 5.31
C THR A 19 -47.76 14.59 5.90
N VAL A 20 -47.25 15.81 5.80
CA VAL A 20 -47.83 17.00 6.47
C VAL A 20 -48.92 17.68 5.66
N LEU A 21 -48.77 17.87 4.34
CA LEU A 21 -49.71 18.60 3.50
C LEU A 21 -51.11 17.97 3.48
N PRO A 22 -51.31 16.63 3.45
CA PRO A 22 -52.62 16.03 3.49
C PRO A 22 -53.41 16.35 4.78
N PHE A 23 -52.75 16.56 5.93
CA PHE A 23 -53.38 16.96 7.17
C PHE A 23 -54.07 18.35 7.06
N TYR A 24 -53.57 19.20 6.17
CA TYR A 24 -54.14 20.53 5.89
C TYR A 24 -55.08 20.53 4.69
N GLY A 25 -55.44 19.34 4.15
CA GLY A 25 -56.33 19.22 3.01
C GLY A 25 -55.71 19.66 1.68
N ILE A 26 -54.40 19.82 1.65
CA ILE A 26 -53.65 20.22 0.45
C ILE A 26 -53.19 18.96 -0.30
N LYS A 27 -53.48 18.89 -1.61
CA LYS A 27 -53.00 17.79 -2.44
C LYS A 27 -51.45 17.87 -2.55
N SER A 28 -50.79 16.86 -2.06
CA SER A 28 -49.33 16.73 -2.15
C SER A 28 -48.95 15.94 -3.42
N TYR A 29 -47.84 16.31 -4.06
CA TYR A 29 -47.16 15.49 -5.04
C TYR A 29 -46.21 14.52 -4.31
N PRO A 30 -45.93 13.30 -4.84
CA PRO A 30 -45.09 12.30 -4.18
C PRO A 30 -43.63 12.73 -4.15
N SER A 31 -43.31 13.75 -3.34
CA SER A 31 -41.97 14.33 -3.21
C SER A 31 -40.98 13.34 -2.62
N SER A 32 -41.43 12.41 -1.80
CA SER A 32 -40.63 11.31 -1.24
C SER A 32 -40.00 10.42 -2.31
N VAL A 33 -40.69 10.17 -3.43
CA VAL A 33 -40.20 9.35 -4.53
C VAL A 33 -38.97 10.01 -5.17
N TYR A 34 -39.00 11.32 -5.36
CA TYR A 34 -37.82 12.06 -5.89
C TYR A 34 -36.67 12.06 -4.91
N GLY A 35 -36.94 12.23 -3.61
CA GLY A 35 -35.92 12.16 -2.56
C GLY A 35 -35.23 10.81 -2.47
N VAL A 36 -35.99 9.72 -2.55
CA VAL A 36 -35.45 8.36 -2.59
C VAL A 36 -34.59 8.15 -3.84
N THR A 37 -35.05 8.57 -5.00
CA THR A 37 -34.31 8.43 -6.26
C THR A 37 -32.97 9.19 -6.20
N VAL A 38 -32.96 10.43 -5.73
CA VAL A 38 -31.75 11.24 -5.58
C VAL A 38 -30.80 10.60 -4.56
N SER A 39 -31.31 10.10 -3.43
CA SER A 39 -30.52 9.42 -2.41
C SER A 39 -29.82 8.16 -2.96
N ILE A 40 -30.54 7.34 -3.72
CA ILE A 40 -29.97 6.14 -4.35
C ILE A 40 -28.88 6.52 -5.36
N LEU A 41 -29.15 7.49 -6.25
CA LEU A 41 -28.17 7.93 -7.25
C LEU A 41 -26.90 8.49 -6.59
N MET A 42 -27.05 9.29 -5.53
CA MET A 42 -25.92 9.79 -4.76
C MET A 42 -25.12 8.64 -4.12
N THR A 43 -25.81 7.69 -3.49
CA THR A 43 -25.14 6.55 -2.84
C THR A 43 -24.35 5.72 -3.86
N VAL A 44 -24.94 5.42 -5.01
CA VAL A 44 -24.26 4.67 -6.08
C VAL A 44 -23.08 5.46 -6.64
N PHE A 45 -23.28 6.74 -6.93
CA PHE A 45 -22.20 7.60 -7.45
C PHE A 45 -21.01 7.69 -6.50
N PHE A 46 -21.27 7.96 -5.22
CA PHE A 46 -20.21 8.06 -4.22
C PHE A 46 -19.58 6.70 -3.90
N SER A 47 -20.36 5.62 -3.94
CA SER A 47 -19.84 4.26 -3.78
C SER A 47 -18.81 3.91 -4.86
N ILE A 48 -19.12 4.22 -6.11
CA ILE A 48 -18.20 4.01 -7.24
C ILE A 48 -17.01 4.96 -7.15
N ARG A 49 -17.26 6.24 -6.83
CA ARG A 49 -16.20 7.28 -6.82
C ARG A 49 -15.17 7.08 -5.71
N TYR A 50 -15.61 6.56 -4.56
CA TYR A 50 -14.75 6.39 -3.36
C TYR A 50 -14.47 4.93 -3.03
N ASP A 51 -14.77 4.01 -3.92
CA ASP A 51 -14.54 2.56 -3.76
C ASP A 51 -14.93 2.04 -2.36
N THR A 52 -16.10 2.51 -1.85
CA THR A 52 -16.52 2.32 -0.45
C THR A 52 -16.81 0.86 -0.12
N PHE A 53 -17.12 0.05 -1.11
CA PHE A 53 -17.42 -1.38 -0.98
C PHE A 53 -16.33 -2.27 -1.59
N GLY A 54 -15.31 -1.67 -2.23
CA GLY A 54 -14.17 -2.39 -2.77
C GLY A 54 -13.16 -2.71 -1.66
N ILE A 55 -12.69 -3.94 -1.61
CA ILE A 55 -11.40 -4.23 -1.01
C ILE A 55 -10.40 -3.55 -1.94
N SER A 56 -9.87 -2.40 -1.53
CA SER A 56 -8.90 -1.66 -2.34
C SER A 56 -7.72 -2.58 -2.67
N LYS A 57 -7.29 -2.59 -3.93
CA LYS A 57 -6.06 -3.30 -4.32
C LYS A 57 -4.90 -2.88 -3.43
N LEU A 58 -4.85 -1.60 -3.02
CA LEU A 58 -3.84 -1.06 -2.12
C LEU A 58 -3.88 -1.76 -0.75
N THR A 59 -5.07 -1.89 -0.13
CA THR A 59 -5.21 -2.54 1.18
C THR A 59 -4.78 -4.02 1.15
N VAL A 60 -5.12 -4.74 0.07
CA VAL A 60 -4.69 -6.13 -0.11
C VAL A 60 -3.20 -6.21 -0.37
N SER A 61 -2.67 -5.32 -1.21
CA SER A 61 -1.24 -5.27 -1.51
C SER A 61 -0.41 -4.96 -0.27
N ASP A 62 -0.82 -3.98 0.54
CA ASP A 62 -0.16 -3.64 1.80
C ASP A 62 -0.21 -4.80 2.80
N TYR A 63 -1.37 -5.45 2.91
CA TYR A 63 -1.50 -6.62 3.77
C TYR A 63 -0.59 -7.76 3.31
N LEU A 64 -0.62 -8.12 2.03
CA LEU A 64 0.23 -9.17 1.48
C LEU A 64 1.72 -8.83 1.61
N PHE A 65 2.10 -7.60 1.34
CA PHE A 65 3.47 -7.12 1.45
C PHE A 65 4.03 -7.28 2.87
N ASN A 66 3.21 -7.04 3.90
CA ASN A 66 3.61 -7.21 5.29
C ASN A 66 3.47 -8.64 5.83
N GLN A 67 2.79 -9.55 5.08
CA GLN A 67 2.68 -10.97 5.43
C GLN A 67 3.79 -11.85 4.84
N ILE A 68 4.63 -11.30 3.99
CA ILE A 68 5.77 -12.00 3.39
C ILE A 68 6.80 -12.29 4.48
N ASP A 69 7.24 -13.54 4.61
CA ASP A 69 8.15 -14.01 5.67
C ASP A 69 9.60 -13.52 5.52
N TYR A 70 9.92 -12.83 4.44
CA TYR A 70 11.24 -12.26 4.19
C TYR A 70 11.18 -10.74 4.13
N GLY A 71 12.33 -10.08 4.40
CA GLY A 71 12.46 -8.63 4.31
C GLY A 71 12.38 -8.17 2.86
N VAL A 72 11.60 -7.12 2.59
CA VAL A 72 11.52 -6.48 1.28
C VAL A 72 11.75 -4.98 1.45
N MET A 73 12.65 -4.43 0.64
CA MET A 73 12.95 -3.00 0.58
C MET A 73 12.90 -2.54 -0.86
N VAL A 74 12.41 -1.33 -1.08
CA VAL A 74 12.29 -0.73 -2.41
C VAL A 74 13.04 0.59 -2.44
N TYR A 75 13.88 0.76 -3.45
CA TYR A 75 14.67 1.96 -3.69
C TYR A 75 14.33 2.55 -5.06
N ASP A 76 14.42 3.87 -5.17
CA ASP A 76 14.33 4.56 -6.46
C ASP A 76 15.63 4.49 -7.25
N TYR A 77 15.63 5.06 -8.46
CA TYR A 77 16.81 5.15 -9.32
C TYR A 77 17.92 6.04 -8.71
N GLN A 78 17.61 6.89 -7.73
CA GLN A 78 18.57 7.73 -7.00
C GLN A 78 19.14 7.01 -5.76
N ARG A 79 18.81 5.73 -5.55
CA ARG A 79 19.18 4.91 -4.39
C ARG A 79 18.54 5.39 -3.08
N THR A 80 17.43 6.17 -3.20
CA THR A 80 16.66 6.62 -2.04
C THR A 80 15.67 5.54 -1.65
N HIS A 81 15.58 5.25 -0.38
CA HIS A 81 14.59 4.33 0.16
C HIS A 81 13.16 4.87 -0.06
N ILE A 82 12.26 4.04 -0.58
CA ILE A 82 10.85 4.38 -0.82
C ILE A 82 9.94 3.63 0.14
N LEU A 83 10.15 2.31 0.29
CA LEU A 83 9.21 1.43 0.98
C LEU A 83 9.94 0.21 1.56
N HIS A 84 9.47 -0.28 2.70
CA HIS A 84 9.91 -1.53 3.29
C HIS A 84 8.70 -2.25 3.93
N ASN A 85 8.81 -3.57 4.14
CA ASN A 85 7.82 -4.33 4.87
C ASN A 85 8.24 -4.51 6.35
N THR A 86 7.31 -5.01 7.17
CA THR A 86 7.53 -5.23 8.61
C THR A 86 8.74 -6.13 8.89
N ASN A 87 9.03 -7.14 8.06
CA ASN A 87 10.18 -8.01 8.26
C ASN A 87 11.51 -7.29 8.00
N ALA A 88 11.59 -6.38 7.05
CA ALA A 88 12.77 -5.52 6.87
C ALA A 88 12.98 -4.58 8.06
N GLU A 89 11.90 -4.03 8.64
CA GLU A 89 11.96 -3.22 9.85
C GLU A 89 12.46 -4.02 11.06
N VAL A 90 12.05 -5.27 11.19
CA VAL A 90 12.55 -6.17 12.26
C VAL A 90 14.05 -6.44 12.11
N LEU A 91 14.56 -6.56 10.88
CA LEU A 91 15.99 -6.83 10.61
C LEU A 91 16.89 -5.61 10.88
N PHE A 92 16.44 -4.40 10.54
CA PHE A 92 17.28 -3.19 10.56
C PHE A 92 16.81 -2.12 11.55
N GLY A 93 15.64 -2.28 12.15
CA GLY A 93 15.11 -1.32 13.14
C GLY A 93 14.96 0.09 12.58
N ALA A 94 15.42 1.09 13.35
CA ALA A 94 15.31 2.50 12.97
C ALA A 94 16.17 2.90 11.76
N ASP A 95 17.15 2.09 11.38
CA ASP A 95 18.06 2.40 10.28
C ASP A 95 17.57 1.89 8.93
N VAL A 96 16.40 1.25 8.86
CA VAL A 96 15.83 0.67 7.63
C VAL A 96 15.72 1.65 6.45
N GLU A 97 15.66 2.95 6.71
CA GLU A 97 15.60 4.00 5.68
C GLU A 97 16.95 4.40 5.09
N GLN A 98 18.05 3.88 5.64
CA GLN A 98 19.40 4.16 5.13
C GLN A 98 19.65 3.43 3.79
N PRO A 99 20.66 3.89 3.00
CA PRO A 99 21.12 3.15 1.84
C PRO A 99 21.54 1.72 2.22
N PHE A 100 21.12 0.73 1.44
CA PHE A 100 21.29 -0.67 1.81
C PHE A 100 22.77 -1.06 2.09
N GLU A 101 23.69 -0.50 1.33
CA GLU A 101 25.12 -0.73 1.50
C GLU A 101 25.69 -0.20 2.83
N GLU A 102 24.92 0.59 3.58
CA GLU A 102 25.28 1.04 4.92
C GLU A 102 24.75 0.13 6.03
N LEU A 103 23.78 -0.72 5.72
CA LEU A 103 23.13 -1.66 6.64
C LEU A 103 23.89 -2.99 6.75
N VAL A 104 24.71 -3.32 5.73
CA VAL A 104 25.33 -4.63 5.60
C VAL A 104 26.86 -4.56 5.42
N ALA A 105 27.55 -5.56 5.96
CA ALA A 105 28.97 -5.74 5.72
C ALA A 105 29.17 -6.52 4.42
N CYS A 106 29.62 -5.83 3.38
CA CYS A 106 29.98 -6.44 2.10
C CYS A 106 31.43 -6.92 2.14
N GLY A 107 31.68 -8.19 1.82
CA GLY A 107 33.03 -8.78 1.80
C GLY A 107 33.94 -8.29 0.67
N GLY A 108 33.52 -7.31 -0.14
CA GLY A 108 34.24 -6.76 -1.29
C GLY A 108 34.24 -5.23 -1.33
N LYS A 109 34.43 -4.66 -2.53
CA LYS A 109 34.31 -3.22 -2.73
C LYS A 109 32.85 -2.80 -2.58
N LYS A 110 32.57 -1.96 -1.60
CA LYS A 110 31.23 -1.47 -1.27
C LYS A 110 30.52 -0.85 -2.48
N GLU A 111 31.25 -0.11 -3.30
CA GLU A 111 30.73 0.54 -4.52
C GLU A 111 30.30 -0.47 -5.60
N GLU A 112 31.08 -1.53 -5.81
CA GLU A 112 30.77 -2.57 -6.79
C GLU A 112 29.53 -3.37 -6.37
N PHE A 113 29.39 -3.67 -5.08
CA PHE A 113 28.21 -4.31 -4.51
C PHE A 113 26.96 -3.43 -4.68
N ALA A 114 27.06 -2.14 -4.32
CA ALA A 114 25.96 -1.18 -4.47
C ALA A 114 25.51 -1.05 -5.94
N GLU A 115 26.48 -0.99 -6.86
CA GLU A 115 26.15 -0.91 -8.29
C GLU A 115 25.40 -2.16 -8.78
N GLN A 116 25.83 -3.35 -8.42
CA GLN A 116 25.15 -4.60 -8.78
C GLN A 116 23.76 -4.70 -8.13
N LEU A 117 23.63 -4.27 -6.86
CA LEU A 117 22.36 -4.24 -6.14
C LEU A 117 21.33 -3.38 -6.88
N TYR A 118 21.66 -2.11 -7.13
CA TYR A 118 20.72 -1.16 -7.72
C TYR A 118 20.47 -1.41 -9.22
N GLN A 119 21.35 -2.17 -9.90
CA GLN A 119 21.11 -2.67 -11.24
C GLN A 119 20.24 -3.95 -11.26
N GLY A 120 19.78 -4.45 -10.10
CA GLY A 120 18.97 -5.64 -10.02
C GLY A 120 19.69 -6.93 -10.45
N LYS A 121 21.02 -6.98 -10.29
CA LYS A 121 21.87 -8.09 -10.76
C LYS A 121 22.34 -9.02 -9.65
N LEU A 122 21.99 -8.75 -8.39
CA LEU A 122 22.36 -9.63 -7.29
C LEU A 122 21.41 -10.81 -7.18
N GLU A 123 21.95 -12.01 -7.22
CA GLU A 123 21.22 -13.25 -6.96
C GLU A 123 21.87 -13.97 -5.77
N HIS A 124 21.08 -14.14 -4.68
CA HIS A 124 21.50 -14.90 -3.48
C HIS A 124 22.86 -14.52 -2.91
N CYS A 125 23.20 -13.24 -2.93
CA CYS A 125 24.45 -12.75 -2.34
C CYS A 125 24.38 -12.81 -0.81
N LYS A 126 25.35 -13.48 -0.18
CA LYS A 126 25.42 -13.57 1.28
C LYS A 126 26.11 -12.34 1.85
N VAL A 127 25.46 -11.66 2.75
CA VAL A 127 25.97 -10.48 3.45
C VAL A 127 25.71 -10.61 4.96
N LYS A 128 26.56 -9.96 5.75
CA LYS A 128 26.34 -9.91 7.20
C LYS A 128 25.70 -8.59 7.58
N CYS A 129 24.63 -8.63 8.40
CA CYS A 129 24.02 -7.43 8.95
C CYS A 129 25.00 -6.73 9.90
N LEU A 130 25.13 -5.39 9.81
CA LEU A 130 26.02 -4.61 10.67
C LEU A 130 25.49 -4.44 12.10
N GLN A 131 24.17 -4.42 12.26
CA GLN A 131 23.51 -4.24 13.57
C GLN A 131 23.30 -5.54 14.35
N GLY A 132 23.47 -6.68 13.69
CA GLY A 132 23.25 -8.00 14.27
C GLY A 132 24.33 -9.00 13.83
N ASN A 133 24.20 -10.22 14.31
CA ASN A 133 25.07 -11.32 13.87
C ASN A 133 24.41 -12.15 12.75
N GLN A 134 23.36 -11.61 12.11
CA GLN A 134 22.56 -12.29 11.12
C GLN A 134 23.29 -12.33 9.78
N ILE A 135 23.15 -13.47 9.10
CA ILE A 135 23.63 -13.66 7.72
C ILE A 135 22.40 -13.62 6.83
N LEU A 136 22.40 -12.68 5.90
CA LEU A 136 21.28 -12.44 5.00
C LEU A 136 21.64 -12.91 3.59
N SER A 137 20.73 -13.63 2.95
CA SER A 137 20.75 -13.85 1.50
C SER A 137 20.01 -12.72 0.81
N VAL A 138 20.70 -11.95 -0.01
CA VAL A 138 20.19 -10.76 -0.69
C VAL A 138 19.98 -11.07 -2.16
N THR A 139 18.78 -10.77 -2.65
CA THR A 139 18.45 -10.81 -4.07
C THR A 139 17.90 -9.46 -4.48
N SER A 140 18.36 -8.92 -5.61
CA SER A 140 17.84 -7.68 -6.14
C SER A 140 17.14 -7.90 -7.49
N SER A 141 16.08 -7.14 -7.73
CA SER A 141 15.32 -7.17 -8.99
C SER A 141 14.98 -5.74 -9.40
N MET A 142 15.16 -5.45 -10.68
CA MET A 142 14.85 -4.14 -11.26
C MET A 142 13.41 -4.11 -11.78
N VAL A 143 12.68 -3.05 -11.46
CA VAL A 143 11.35 -2.77 -12.01
C VAL A 143 11.48 -1.68 -13.06
N CYS A 144 11.05 -1.98 -14.28
CA CYS A 144 11.02 -1.04 -15.38
C CYS A 144 9.58 -0.64 -15.69
N ASP A 145 9.40 0.54 -16.26
CA ASP A 145 8.12 1.00 -16.79
C ASP A 145 7.78 0.36 -18.14
N GLU A 146 6.65 0.78 -18.73
CA GLU A 146 6.18 0.29 -20.04
C GLU A 146 7.14 0.65 -21.20
N TYR A 147 8.04 1.60 -21.00
CA TYR A 147 9.05 2.04 -21.97
C TYR A 147 10.41 1.37 -21.76
N GLY A 148 10.55 0.53 -20.71
CA GLY A 148 11.79 -0.13 -20.36
C GLY A 148 12.75 0.73 -19.55
N GLU A 149 12.31 1.92 -19.07
CA GLU A 149 13.12 2.76 -18.19
C GLU A 149 13.07 2.23 -16.75
N MET A 150 14.23 2.21 -16.10
CA MET A 150 14.36 1.77 -14.71
C MET A 150 13.62 2.73 -13.79
N GLN A 151 12.63 2.24 -13.04
CA GLN A 151 11.92 3.01 -12.03
C GLN A 151 12.43 2.73 -10.63
N ASN A 152 12.44 1.45 -10.23
CA ASN A 152 12.73 1.05 -8.87
C ASN A 152 13.58 -0.21 -8.84
N THR A 153 14.28 -0.41 -7.72
CA THR A 153 14.95 -1.67 -7.38
C THR A 153 14.27 -2.28 -6.15
N ILE A 154 13.87 -3.54 -6.26
CA ILE A 154 13.35 -4.33 -5.15
C ILE A 154 14.48 -5.19 -4.60
N VAL A 155 14.75 -5.08 -3.32
CA VAL A 155 15.73 -5.87 -2.58
C VAL A 155 14.98 -6.83 -1.66
N THR A 156 15.21 -8.11 -1.84
CA THR A 156 14.63 -9.19 -1.03
C THR A 156 15.68 -9.78 -0.11
N LEU A 157 15.34 -9.96 1.15
CA LEU A 157 16.24 -10.35 2.25
C LEU A 157 15.70 -11.60 2.93
N VAL A 158 16.50 -12.66 2.93
CA VAL A 158 16.19 -13.90 3.65
C VAL A 158 17.24 -14.12 4.73
N ASP A 159 16.82 -14.28 5.97
CA ASP A 159 17.74 -14.64 7.07
C ASP A 159 18.12 -16.12 6.93
N ILE A 160 19.39 -16.38 6.69
CA ILE A 160 19.96 -17.71 6.51
C ILE A 160 20.94 -18.08 7.65
N THR A 161 20.90 -17.34 8.76
CA THR A 161 21.83 -17.53 9.88
C THR A 161 21.83 -18.97 10.40
N TYR A 162 20.64 -19.54 10.55
CA TYR A 162 20.50 -20.92 11.04
C TYR A 162 21.05 -21.98 10.05
N GLU A 163 20.91 -21.72 8.74
CA GLU A 163 21.40 -22.62 7.69
C GLU A 163 22.93 -22.61 7.57
N GLU A 164 23.58 -21.48 7.93
CA GLU A 164 25.04 -21.33 7.87
C GLU A 164 25.74 -21.83 9.18
N GLU A 165 25.01 -21.99 10.28
CA GLU A 165 25.54 -22.50 11.55
C GLU A 165 25.49 -24.04 11.65
N LEU A 166 24.84 -24.73 10.71
CA LEU A 166 24.72 -26.19 10.62
C LEU A 166 25.83 -26.82 9.80
#